data_b906e2efffa1eb9b30739b7bb9885c50
#
_entry.id   b906e2efffa1eb9b30739b7bb9885c50
#
_cell.length_a   1.000
_cell.length_b   1.000
_cell.length_c   1.000
_cell.angle_alpha   90.00
_cell.angle_beta   90.00
_cell.angle_gamma   90.00
#
_symmetry.space_group_name_H-M   'P 1'
#
loop_
_entity.id
_entity.type
_entity.pdbx_description
1 polymer ?
#
loop_
_entity_poly.entity_id
_entity_poly.type
_entity_poly.pdbx_seq_one_letter_code
_entity_poly.pdbx_strand_id
1 'polypeptide(L)'
;MRYDMAAPRMRSLLIGLAALAPAVALASPGDGHSDPVAPLALALVIVLAAAKLGGELAVRLGQPAVLGELLAGVLVGNLSLVGITTLDGLWASPSLDMLARLGVLVLLFEVGLESTVGQMLKVGAPSVLVATLGVAVPFGLGWSTSAWLLPGQSAYVHAFMGATLCATSIGITARVFQDLNRLHTAEARIILGAAVIDDVMGLVILAVVGVMIPRRSRVTPTLP
;
A
#
# COMPACT_ATOMS: atom_id res chain seq x y z
N MET A 1 -1.61 -1.50 32.00
CA MET A 1 -3.06 -1.68 31.90
C MET A 1 -3.31 -2.69 30.79
N ARG A 2 -3.62 -3.96 31.13
CA ARG A 2 -3.76 -5.07 30.17
C ARG A 2 -5.09 -4.93 29.42
N TYR A 3 -5.02 -4.86 28.11
CA TYR A 3 -6.18 -4.92 27.23
C TYR A 3 -6.72 -6.36 27.18
N ASP A 4 -7.67 -6.65 28.07
CA ASP A 4 -8.40 -7.92 28.09
C ASP A 4 -9.76 -7.77 27.36
N MET A 5 -9.75 -7.21 26.14
CA MET A 5 -10.94 -7.03 25.29
C MET A 5 -10.93 -7.90 24.01
N ALA A 6 -9.97 -8.83 23.85
CA ALA A 6 -9.82 -9.57 22.60
C ALA A 6 -10.73 -10.82 22.47
N ALA A 7 -11.12 -11.42 23.55
CA ALA A 7 -11.85 -12.70 23.52
C ALA A 7 -13.29 -12.65 22.96
N PRO A 8 -14.14 -11.64 23.25
CA PRO A 8 -15.51 -11.61 22.70
C PRO A 8 -15.56 -11.26 21.21
N ARG A 9 -14.58 -10.47 20.70
CA ARG A 9 -14.56 -10.02 19.29
C ARG A 9 -14.15 -11.14 18.32
N MET A 10 -13.31 -12.07 18.73
CA MET A 10 -12.87 -13.18 17.88
C MET A 10 -13.99 -14.23 17.70
N ARG A 11 -14.83 -14.47 18.72
CA ARG A 11 -16.00 -15.35 18.60
C ARG A 11 -17.05 -14.80 17.64
N SER A 12 -17.33 -13.50 17.68
CA SER A 12 -18.27 -12.88 16.74
C SER A 12 -17.74 -12.86 15.29
N LEU A 13 -16.42 -12.78 15.10
CA LEU A 13 -15.79 -12.88 13.78
C LEU A 13 -15.86 -14.31 13.21
N LEU A 14 -15.59 -15.33 14.03
CA LEU A 14 -15.70 -16.72 13.61
C LEU A 14 -17.15 -17.11 13.30
N ILE A 15 -18.11 -16.59 14.06
CA ILE A 15 -19.54 -16.78 13.79
C ILE A 15 -19.95 -16.07 12.50
N GLY A 16 -19.44 -14.86 12.23
CA GLY A 16 -19.66 -14.14 10.98
C GLY A 16 -19.05 -14.85 9.77
N LEU A 17 -17.85 -15.41 9.90
CA LEU A 17 -17.20 -16.22 8.84
C LEU A 17 -17.95 -17.54 8.59
N ALA A 18 -18.40 -18.22 9.65
CA ALA A 18 -19.18 -19.44 9.52
C ALA A 18 -20.57 -19.21 8.91
N ALA A 19 -21.16 -18.03 9.14
CA ALA A 19 -22.43 -17.64 8.51
C ALA A 19 -22.30 -17.32 7.01
N LEU A 20 -21.07 -17.02 6.54
CA LEU A 20 -20.78 -16.76 5.12
C LEU A 20 -20.48 -18.04 4.32
N ALA A 21 -20.19 -19.18 5.00
CA ALA A 21 -19.92 -20.45 4.34
C ALA A 21 -21.07 -20.92 3.42
N PRO A 22 -22.36 -20.81 3.79
CA PRO A 22 -23.46 -21.16 2.89
C PRO A 22 -23.63 -20.19 1.71
N ALA A 23 -23.25 -18.92 1.86
CA ALA A 23 -23.31 -17.95 0.75
C ALA A 23 -22.28 -18.26 -0.35
N VAL A 24 -21.11 -18.81 0.03
CA VAL A 24 -20.08 -19.28 -0.91
C VAL A 24 -20.54 -20.55 -1.64
N ALA A 25 -21.28 -21.44 -0.98
CA ALA A 25 -21.81 -22.66 -1.58
C ALA A 25 -22.96 -22.39 -2.58
N LEU A 26 -23.68 -21.28 -2.43
CA LEU A 26 -24.76 -20.87 -3.36
C LEU A 26 -24.25 -20.13 -4.60
N ALA A 27 -22.94 -19.80 -4.66
CA ALA A 27 -22.29 -19.21 -5.83
C ALA A 27 -21.79 -20.27 -6.82
N SER A 28 -22.41 -21.47 -6.87
CA SER A 28 -22.18 -22.45 -7.93
C SER A 28 -22.66 -21.91 -9.28
N PRO A 29 -21.91 -22.16 -10.38
CA PRO A 29 -22.27 -21.68 -11.70
C PRO A 29 -23.50 -22.44 -12.22
N GLY A 30 -24.66 -21.88 -11.93
CA GLY A 30 -25.91 -22.25 -12.53
C GLY A 30 -26.33 -21.16 -13.51
N ASP A 31 -26.40 -21.57 -14.77
CA ASP A 31 -27.09 -20.91 -15.88
C ASP A 31 -26.83 -19.41 -16.19
N GLY A 32 -25.90 -19.21 -17.14
CA GLY A 32 -26.07 -18.25 -18.23
C GLY A 32 -25.87 -16.74 -17.96
N HIS A 33 -25.92 -16.25 -16.71
CA HIS A 33 -25.61 -14.86 -16.34
C HIS A 33 -24.64 -14.88 -15.16
N SER A 34 -23.35 -14.81 -15.44
CA SER A 34 -22.35 -14.62 -14.39
C SER A 34 -22.53 -13.22 -13.79
N ASP A 35 -23.19 -13.15 -12.65
CA ASP A 35 -23.35 -11.91 -11.89
C ASP A 35 -21.94 -11.42 -11.50
N PRO A 36 -21.48 -10.27 -12.02
CA PRO A 36 -20.14 -9.76 -11.73
C PRO A 36 -19.96 -9.35 -10.26
N VAL A 37 -21.05 -9.25 -9.51
CA VAL A 37 -21.02 -8.86 -8.09
C VAL A 37 -20.59 -10.01 -7.19
N ALA A 38 -20.96 -11.26 -7.51
CA ALA A 38 -20.65 -12.41 -6.67
C ALA A 38 -19.12 -12.65 -6.50
N PRO A 39 -18.29 -12.70 -7.58
CA PRO A 39 -16.84 -12.84 -7.44
C PRO A 39 -16.21 -11.64 -6.75
N LEU A 40 -16.71 -10.40 -6.97
CA LEU A 40 -16.21 -9.21 -6.27
C LEU A 40 -16.50 -9.30 -4.77
N ALA A 41 -17.71 -9.67 -4.38
CA ALA A 41 -18.09 -9.84 -2.99
C ALA A 41 -17.23 -10.91 -2.29
N LEU A 42 -16.97 -12.04 -2.97
CA LEU A 42 -16.09 -13.08 -2.44
C LEU A 42 -14.65 -12.57 -2.26
N ALA A 43 -14.10 -11.85 -3.25
CA ALA A 43 -12.78 -11.26 -3.14
C ALA A 43 -12.68 -10.30 -1.95
N LEU A 44 -13.69 -9.43 -1.76
CA LEU A 44 -13.75 -8.52 -0.63
C LEU A 44 -13.79 -9.25 0.71
N VAL A 45 -14.59 -10.31 0.83
CA VAL A 45 -14.66 -11.10 2.05
C VAL A 45 -13.30 -11.69 2.38
N ILE A 46 -12.60 -12.27 1.39
CA ILE A 46 -11.27 -12.86 1.59
C ILE A 46 -10.27 -11.80 2.01
N VAL A 47 -10.21 -10.66 1.29
CA VAL A 47 -9.27 -9.57 1.59
C VAL A 47 -9.52 -8.98 2.98
N LEU A 48 -10.77 -8.66 3.31
CA LEU A 48 -11.12 -8.07 4.61
C LEU A 48 -10.89 -9.05 5.77
N ALA A 49 -11.19 -10.33 5.58
CA ALA A 49 -10.92 -11.36 6.57
C ALA A 49 -9.41 -11.53 6.80
N ALA A 50 -8.64 -11.64 5.72
CA ALA A 50 -7.18 -11.75 5.79
C ALA A 50 -6.55 -10.52 6.46
N ALA A 51 -6.95 -9.31 6.06
CA ALA A 51 -6.48 -8.07 6.67
C ALA A 51 -6.81 -8.03 8.17
N LYS A 52 -8.05 -8.36 8.54
CA LYS A 52 -8.47 -8.35 9.93
C LYS A 52 -7.70 -9.35 10.79
N LEU A 53 -7.50 -10.57 10.29
CA LEU A 53 -6.72 -11.60 10.98
C LEU A 53 -5.24 -11.21 11.08
N GLY A 54 -4.67 -10.70 10.00
CA GLY A 54 -3.29 -10.21 9.98
C GLY A 54 -3.05 -9.05 10.94
N GLY A 55 -3.96 -8.06 10.96
CA GLY A 55 -3.91 -6.94 11.88
C GLY A 55 -4.00 -7.38 13.34
N GLU A 56 -4.94 -8.27 13.68
CA GLU A 56 -5.07 -8.83 15.02
C GLU A 56 -3.80 -9.59 15.47
N LEU A 57 -3.20 -10.37 14.55
CA LEU A 57 -1.96 -11.08 14.83
C LEU A 57 -0.80 -10.12 15.08
N ALA A 58 -0.67 -9.07 14.26
CA ALA A 58 0.36 -8.04 14.45
C ALA A 58 0.23 -7.36 15.82
N VAL A 59 -0.98 -6.97 16.21
CA VAL A 59 -1.23 -6.34 17.52
C VAL A 59 -0.85 -7.26 18.67
N ARG A 60 -1.13 -8.58 18.55
CA ARG A 60 -0.69 -9.57 19.57
C ARG A 60 0.81 -9.70 19.67
N LEU A 61 1.52 -9.47 18.57
CA LEU A 61 2.99 -9.43 18.51
C LEU A 61 3.58 -8.08 18.92
N GLY A 62 2.75 -7.13 19.35
CA GLY A 62 3.18 -5.78 19.73
C GLY A 62 3.52 -4.88 18.53
N GLN A 63 3.05 -5.23 17.33
CA GLN A 63 3.26 -4.47 16.10
C GLN A 63 2.01 -3.67 15.72
N PRO A 64 2.14 -2.58 14.94
CA PRO A 64 0.99 -1.85 14.41
C PRO A 64 0.08 -2.76 13.56
N ALA A 65 -1.25 -2.59 13.69
CA ALA A 65 -2.23 -3.41 12.97
C ALA A 65 -2.03 -3.36 11.45
N VAL A 66 -1.74 -2.17 10.91
CA VAL A 66 -1.53 -1.95 9.48
C VAL A 66 -0.41 -2.82 8.90
N LEU A 67 0.64 -3.13 9.68
CA LEU A 67 1.70 -4.02 9.23
C LEU A 67 1.17 -5.44 8.95
N GLY A 68 0.34 -5.96 9.85
CA GLY A 68 -0.29 -7.26 9.68
C GLY A 68 -1.29 -7.29 8.54
N GLU A 69 -2.07 -6.22 8.36
CA GLU A 69 -3.02 -6.06 7.26
C GLU A 69 -2.30 -6.10 5.90
N LEU A 70 -1.19 -5.36 5.75
CA LEU A 70 -0.39 -5.34 4.53
C LEU A 70 0.27 -6.69 4.25
N LEU A 71 0.90 -7.30 5.27
CA LEU A 71 1.54 -8.61 5.12
C LEU A 71 0.52 -9.69 4.74
N ALA A 72 -0.66 -9.69 5.36
CA ALA A 72 -1.74 -10.60 5.01
C ALA A 72 -2.19 -10.41 3.55
N GLY A 73 -2.32 -9.16 3.10
CA GLY A 73 -2.64 -8.83 1.71
C GLY A 73 -1.60 -9.35 0.72
N VAL A 74 -0.30 -9.16 1.03
CA VAL A 74 0.80 -9.70 0.21
C VAL A 74 0.77 -11.23 0.17
N LEU A 75 0.57 -11.89 1.29
CA LEU A 75 0.51 -13.36 1.35
C LEU A 75 -0.67 -13.91 0.53
N VAL A 76 -1.86 -13.36 0.72
CA VAL A 76 -3.08 -13.80 0.01
C VAL A 76 -2.98 -13.49 -1.48
N GLY A 77 -2.42 -12.34 -1.86
CA GLY A 77 -2.23 -11.96 -3.26
C GLY A 77 -1.17 -12.77 -4.01
N ASN A 78 -0.29 -13.48 -3.30
CA ASN A 78 0.79 -14.27 -3.89
C ASN A 78 0.66 -15.78 -3.62
N LEU A 79 -0.53 -16.28 -3.34
CA LEU A 79 -0.78 -17.71 -3.07
C LEU A 79 -0.42 -18.61 -4.26
N SER A 80 -0.44 -18.09 -5.48
CA SER A 80 0.00 -18.80 -6.68
C SER A 80 1.47 -19.23 -6.62
N LEU A 81 2.35 -18.51 -5.91
CA LEU A 81 3.75 -18.89 -5.72
C LEU A 81 3.92 -20.20 -4.92
N VAL A 82 2.94 -20.56 -4.11
CA VAL A 82 2.91 -21.82 -3.35
C VAL A 82 1.97 -22.86 -3.99
N GLY A 83 1.55 -22.64 -5.26
CA GLY A 83 0.76 -23.58 -6.03
C GLY A 83 -0.75 -23.47 -5.84
N ILE A 84 -1.25 -22.46 -5.11
CA ILE A 84 -2.68 -22.22 -4.94
C ILE A 84 -3.14 -21.20 -5.97
N THR A 85 -3.61 -21.68 -7.14
CA THR A 85 -4.01 -20.83 -8.28
C THR A 85 -5.53 -20.59 -8.37
N THR A 86 -6.30 -21.19 -7.47
CA THR A 86 -7.78 -21.10 -7.49
C THR A 86 -8.32 -19.69 -7.34
N LEU A 87 -7.52 -18.76 -6.79
CA LEU A 87 -7.89 -17.37 -6.54
C LEU A 87 -7.35 -16.40 -7.59
N ASP A 88 -6.51 -16.85 -8.53
CA ASP A 88 -5.86 -15.95 -9.52
C ASP A 88 -6.87 -15.17 -10.36
N GLY A 89 -7.96 -15.81 -10.74
CA GLY A 89 -9.05 -15.15 -11.48
C GLY A 89 -9.77 -14.06 -10.71
N LEU A 90 -9.82 -14.17 -9.37
CA LEU A 90 -10.37 -13.14 -8.49
C LEU A 90 -9.44 -11.92 -8.41
N TRP A 91 -8.13 -12.16 -8.27
CA TRP A 91 -7.14 -11.08 -8.15
C TRP A 91 -6.94 -10.31 -9.46
N ALA A 92 -7.14 -10.96 -10.60
CA ALA A 92 -7.09 -10.33 -11.92
C ALA A 92 -8.36 -9.53 -12.27
N SER A 93 -9.35 -9.44 -11.38
CA SER A 93 -10.62 -8.76 -11.65
C SER A 93 -10.44 -7.24 -11.75
N PRO A 94 -10.85 -6.60 -12.88
CA PRO A 94 -10.82 -5.15 -13.02
C PRO A 94 -11.66 -4.42 -11.95
N SER A 95 -12.74 -5.05 -11.49
CA SER A 95 -13.61 -4.49 -10.45
C SER A 95 -12.90 -4.40 -9.10
N LEU A 96 -12.06 -5.38 -8.76
CA LEU A 96 -11.26 -5.37 -7.54
C LEU A 96 -10.16 -4.29 -7.63
N ASP A 97 -9.49 -4.15 -8.78
CA ASP A 97 -8.50 -3.08 -9.00
C ASP A 97 -9.13 -1.69 -8.87
N MET A 98 -10.31 -1.48 -9.46
CA MET A 98 -11.04 -0.22 -9.32
C MET A 98 -11.39 0.08 -7.86
N LEU A 99 -11.83 -0.92 -7.10
CA LEU A 99 -12.16 -0.76 -5.68
C LEU A 99 -10.92 -0.49 -4.84
N ALA A 100 -9.80 -1.13 -5.13
CA ALA A 100 -8.51 -0.86 -4.47
C ALA A 100 -8.07 0.59 -4.69
N ARG A 101 -8.20 1.11 -5.91
CA ARG A 101 -7.92 2.53 -6.23
C ARG A 101 -8.84 3.49 -5.48
N LEU A 102 -10.14 3.17 -5.37
CA LEU A 102 -11.06 3.94 -4.54
C LEU A 102 -10.66 3.90 -3.07
N GLY A 103 -10.24 2.75 -2.55
CA GLY A 103 -9.73 2.61 -1.19
C GLY A 103 -8.53 3.52 -0.92
N VAL A 104 -7.58 3.60 -1.86
CA VAL A 104 -6.45 4.53 -1.77
C VAL A 104 -6.91 5.98 -1.75
N LEU A 105 -7.87 6.36 -2.60
CA LEU A 105 -8.41 7.73 -2.61
C LEU A 105 -9.08 8.09 -1.27
N VAL A 106 -9.86 7.18 -0.69
CA VAL A 106 -10.50 7.38 0.62
C VAL A 106 -9.45 7.50 1.72
N LEU A 107 -8.43 6.64 1.72
CA LEU A 107 -7.32 6.70 2.68
C LEU A 107 -6.57 8.05 2.59
N LEU A 108 -6.23 8.49 1.38
CA LEU A 108 -5.57 9.78 1.18
C LEU A 108 -6.45 10.96 1.59
N PHE A 109 -7.75 10.86 1.36
CA PHE A 109 -8.71 11.86 1.81
C PHE A 109 -8.78 11.94 3.35
N GLU A 110 -8.86 10.78 4.03
CA GLU A 110 -8.84 10.69 5.50
C GLU A 110 -7.57 11.31 6.08
N VAL A 111 -6.40 10.94 5.54
CA VAL A 111 -5.10 11.53 5.93
C VAL A 111 -5.08 13.04 5.68
N GLY A 112 -5.65 13.49 4.54
CA GLY A 112 -5.75 14.92 4.22
C GLY A 112 -6.61 15.70 5.20
N LEU A 113 -7.69 15.10 5.71
CA LEU A 113 -8.56 15.73 6.73
C LEU A 113 -7.85 15.83 8.09
N GLU A 114 -7.03 14.85 8.46
CA GLU A 114 -6.25 14.87 9.71
C GLU A 114 -5.05 15.83 9.62
N SER A 115 -4.57 16.12 8.42
CA SER A 115 -3.40 16.97 8.16
C SER A 115 -3.80 18.42 8.02
N THR A 116 -3.57 19.24 9.05
CA THR A 116 -3.82 20.67 8.95
C THR A 116 -2.59 21.38 8.35
N VAL A 117 -2.74 22.02 7.19
CA VAL A 117 -1.67 22.80 6.52
C VAL A 117 -0.99 23.78 7.48
N GLY A 118 -1.76 24.38 8.40
CA GLY A 118 -1.21 25.27 9.43
C GLY A 118 -0.30 24.58 10.44
N GLN A 119 -0.49 23.30 10.73
CA GLN A 119 0.42 22.53 11.59
C GLN A 119 1.70 22.17 10.83
N MET A 120 1.58 21.86 9.54
CA MET A 120 2.71 21.55 8.66
C MET A 120 3.62 22.76 8.48
N LEU A 121 3.05 23.95 8.27
CA LEU A 121 3.83 25.20 8.17
C LEU A 121 4.52 25.59 9.49
N LYS A 122 4.01 25.17 10.64
CA LYS A 122 4.64 25.43 11.96
C LYS A 122 5.86 24.57 12.24
N VAL A 123 6.06 23.45 11.55
CA VAL A 123 7.19 22.53 11.80
C VAL A 123 8.50 23.03 11.17
N GLY A 124 8.42 23.92 10.19
CA GLY A 124 9.56 24.73 9.70
C GLY A 124 10.78 23.94 9.21
N ALA A 125 11.95 24.53 9.48
CA ALA A 125 13.26 24.02 9.04
C ALA A 125 13.56 22.54 9.36
N PRO A 126 13.17 21.96 10.50
CA PRO A 126 13.42 20.55 10.78
C PRO A 126 12.75 19.61 9.78
N SER A 127 11.49 19.86 9.36
CA SER A 127 10.80 19.02 8.38
C SER A 127 11.43 19.12 7.00
N VAL A 128 11.87 20.30 6.59
CA VAL A 128 12.57 20.49 5.31
C VAL A 128 13.88 19.71 5.29
N LEU A 129 14.64 19.77 6.40
CA LEU A 129 15.90 19.03 6.51
C LEU A 129 15.65 17.51 6.47
N VAL A 130 14.67 17.02 7.23
CA VAL A 130 14.30 15.59 7.24
C VAL A 130 13.83 15.15 5.86
N ALA A 131 12.98 15.93 5.18
CA ALA A 131 12.53 15.62 3.82
C ALA A 131 13.70 15.58 2.84
N THR A 132 14.56 16.59 2.86
CA THR A 132 15.70 16.68 1.93
C THR A 132 16.65 15.48 2.10
N LEU A 133 16.96 15.09 3.32
CA LEU A 133 17.78 13.92 3.61
C LEU A 133 17.03 12.63 3.28
N GLY A 134 15.73 12.58 3.56
CA GLY A 134 14.84 11.46 3.25
C GLY A 134 14.72 11.18 1.75
N VAL A 135 14.88 12.20 0.90
CA VAL A 135 14.96 12.05 -0.56
C VAL A 135 16.40 11.77 -1.01
N ALA A 136 17.36 12.59 -0.59
CA ALA A 136 18.72 12.54 -1.13
C ALA A 136 19.43 11.22 -0.82
N VAL A 137 19.26 10.69 0.40
CA VAL A 137 19.93 9.45 0.82
C VAL A 137 19.35 8.23 0.11
N PRO A 138 18.04 7.95 0.11
CA PRO A 138 17.48 6.83 -0.65
C PRO A 138 17.72 6.94 -2.16
N PHE A 139 17.66 8.16 -2.72
CA PHE A 139 17.98 8.37 -4.14
C PHE A 139 19.42 7.97 -4.45
N GLY A 140 20.38 8.46 -3.66
CA GLY A 140 21.79 8.13 -3.84
C GLY A 140 22.09 6.65 -3.65
N LEU A 141 21.50 6.02 -2.64
CA LEU A 141 21.62 4.59 -2.39
C LEU A 141 20.97 3.77 -3.52
N GLY A 142 19.78 4.15 -3.97
CA GLY A 142 19.07 3.49 -5.07
C GLY A 142 19.83 3.59 -6.39
N TRP A 143 20.35 4.78 -6.70
CA TRP A 143 21.24 4.97 -7.85
C TRP A 143 22.47 4.08 -7.76
N SER A 144 23.20 4.14 -6.66
CA SER A 144 24.45 3.40 -6.47
C SER A 144 24.23 1.90 -6.52
N THR A 145 23.18 1.40 -5.85
CA THR A 145 22.81 -0.03 -5.86
C THR A 145 22.43 -0.48 -7.27
N SER A 146 21.64 0.32 -7.98
CA SER A 146 21.27 0.03 -9.37
C SER A 146 22.48 0.04 -10.30
N ALA A 147 23.39 0.98 -10.14
CA ALA A 147 24.62 1.03 -10.94
C ALA A 147 25.54 -0.17 -10.69
N TRP A 148 25.57 -0.65 -9.46
CA TRP A 148 26.35 -1.84 -9.08
C TRP A 148 25.73 -3.15 -9.57
N LEU A 149 24.40 -3.31 -9.45
CA LEU A 149 23.68 -4.53 -9.84
C LEU A 149 23.46 -4.62 -11.36
N LEU A 150 23.32 -3.48 -12.03
CA LEU A 150 22.97 -3.39 -13.45
C LEU A 150 23.96 -2.47 -14.21
N PRO A 151 25.28 -2.79 -14.23
CA PRO A 151 26.31 -1.89 -14.76
C PRO A 151 26.16 -1.58 -16.26
N GLY A 152 25.39 -2.40 -17.00
CA GLY A 152 25.15 -2.20 -18.45
C GLY A 152 23.97 -1.31 -18.77
N GLN A 153 23.24 -0.80 -17.77
CA GLN A 153 22.08 0.06 -18.00
C GLN A 153 22.47 1.53 -18.09
N SER A 154 21.57 2.34 -18.70
CA SER A 154 21.80 3.77 -18.82
C SER A 154 21.65 4.49 -17.47
N ALA A 155 22.30 5.65 -17.33
CA ALA A 155 22.17 6.52 -16.18
C ALA A 155 20.70 6.88 -15.85
N TYR A 156 19.83 6.93 -16.86
CA TYR A 156 18.39 7.19 -16.67
C TYR A 156 17.69 6.05 -15.91
N VAL A 157 18.07 4.79 -16.14
CA VAL A 157 17.55 3.63 -15.41
C VAL A 157 17.96 3.72 -13.95
N HIS A 158 19.22 4.07 -13.68
CA HIS A 158 19.70 4.25 -12.31
C HIS A 158 19.01 5.41 -11.60
N ALA A 159 18.78 6.54 -12.31
CA ALA A 159 18.03 7.66 -11.79
C ALA A 159 16.57 7.29 -11.46
N PHE A 160 15.93 6.53 -12.35
CA PHE A 160 14.57 6.06 -12.13
C PHE A 160 14.46 5.12 -10.93
N MET A 161 15.40 4.19 -10.77
CA MET A 161 15.48 3.31 -9.60
C MET A 161 15.70 4.11 -8.32
N GLY A 162 16.59 5.09 -8.33
CA GLY A 162 16.78 6.03 -7.21
C GLY A 162 15.51 6.78 -6.86
N ALA A 163 14.83 7.35 -7.85
CA ALA A 163 13.57 8.07 -7.67
C ALA A 163 12.44 7.20 -7.12
N THR A 164 12.36 5.94 -7.57
CA THR A 164 11.35 4.99 -7.08
C THR A 164 11.55 4.64 -5.62
N LEU A 165 12.81 4.56 -5.15
CA LEU A 165 13.13 4.26 -3.75
C LEU A 165 12.92 5.44 -2.80
N CYS A 166 12.77 6.67 -3.32
CA CYS A 166 12.43 7.83 -2.49
C CYS A 166 10.96 7.86 -2.09
N ALA A 167 10.08 7.16 -2.83
CA ALA A 167 8.64 7.25 -2.60
C ALA A 167 8.28 6.75 -1.19
N THR A 168 7.79 7.66 -0.36
CA THR A 168 7.40 7.40 1.03
C THR A 168 5.88 7.45 1.16
N SER A 169 5.28 6.56 1.97
CA SER A 169 3.83 6.54 2.18
C SER A 169 3.45 7.35 3.42
N ILE A 170 2.83 8.52 3.21
CA ILE A 170 2.25 9.33 4.29
C ILE A 170 1.14 8.54 5.00
N GLY A 171 0.25 7.88 4.26
CA GLY A 171 -0.89 7.16 4.82
C GLY A 171 -0.48 6.04 5.78
N ILE A 172 0.51 5.22 5.40
CA ILE A 172 1.04 4.16 6.28
C ILE A 172 1.71 4.79 7.51
N THR A 173 2.51 5.83 7.32
CA THR A 173 3.22 6.51 8.41
C THR A 173 2.23 7.11 9.41
N ALA A 174 1.19 7.81 8.95
CA ALA A 174 0.15 8.38 9.80
C ALA A 174 -0.60 7.27 10.56
N ARG A 175 -0.95 6.18 9.89
CA ARG A 175 -1.63 5.04 10.51
C ARG A 175 -0.80 4.39 11.60
N VAL A 176 0.50 4.20 11.38
CA VAL A 176 1.42 3.67 12.40
C VAL A 176 1.46 4.58 13.63
N PHE A 177 1.58 5.91 13.45
CA PHE A 177 1.54 6.85 14.56
C PHE A 177 0.20 6.82 15.31
N GLN A 178 -0.92 6.65 14.58
CA GLN A 178 -2.25 6.52 15.15
C GLN A 178 -2.36 5.24 15.99
N ASP A 179 -1.94 4.09 15.46
CA ASP A 179 -1.96 2.79 16.16
C ASP A 179 -1.07 2.82 17.42
N LEU A 180 0.04 3.55 17.38
CA LEU A 180 0.95 3.75 18.53
C LEU A 180 0.48 4.84 19.50
N ASN A 181 -0.64 5.53 19.19
CA ASN A 181 -1.16 6.66 19.96
C ASN A 181 -0.14 7.80 20.12
N ARG A 182 0.66 8.06 19.06
CA ARG A 182 1.75 9.04 19.03
C ARG A 182 1.54 10.16 18.00
N LEU A 183 0.38 10.24 17.36
CA LEU A 183 0.09 11.18 16.27
C LEU A 183 0.29 12.65 16.69
N HIS A 184 0.07 12.98 17.96
CA HIS A 184 0.15 14.34 18.48
C HIS A 184 1.54 14.75 18.98
N THR A 185 2.56 13.88 18.88
CA THR A 185 3.92 14.20 19.31
C THR A 185 4.61 15.16 18.35
N ALA A 186 5.67 15.83 18.82
CA ALA A 186 6.45 16.75 17.99
C ALA A 186 7.15 16.00 16.85
N GLU A 187 7.65 14.81 17.13
CA GLU A 187 8.31 13.93 16.17
C GLU A 187 7.35 13.51 15.06
N ALA A 188 6.13 13.06 15.40
CA ALA A 188 5.13 12.69 14.41
C ALA A 188 4.79 13.87 13.48
N ARG A 189 4.65 15.06 14.02
CA ARG A 189 4.39 16.27 13.22
C ARG A 189 5.54 16.58 12.27
N ILE A 190 6.80 16.45 12.74
CA ILE A 190 7.99 16.65 11.91
C ILE A 190 8.02 15.63 10.78
N ILE A 191 7.81 14.35 11.08
CA ILE A 191 7.86 13.24 10.11
C ILE A 191 6.72 13.36 9.10
N LEU A 192 5.49 13.63 9.55
CA LEU A 192 4.36 13.81 8.62
C LEU A 192 4.52 15.07 7.76
N GLY A 193 5.03 16.17 8.33
CA GLY A 193 5.36 17.35 7.56
C GLY A 193 6.48 17.11 6.54
N ALA A 194 7.50 16.36 6.92
CA ALA A 194 8.57 15.96 6.01
C ALA A 194 8.04 15.04 4.88
N ALA A 195 7.16 14.10 5.19
CA ALA A 195 6.58 13.18 4.21
C ALA A 195 5.77 13.90 3.11
N VAL A 196 5.05 14.98 3.45
CA VAL A 196 4.36 15.80 2.45
C VAL A 196 5.32 16.57 1.54
N ILE A 197 6.41 17.10 2.10
CA ILE A 197 7.45 17.76 1.31
C ILE A 197 8.12 16.72 0.40
N ASP A 198 8.40 15.54 0.91
CA ASP A 198 8.97 14.40 0.21
C ASP A 198 8.11 13.98 -0.98
N ASP A 199 6.79 13.85 -0.81
CA ASP A 199 5.86 13.54 -1.90
C ASP A 199 5.95 14.54 -3.05
N VAL A 200 5.98 15.84 -2.73
CA VAL A 200 6.13 16.89 -3.76
C VAL A 200 7.49 16.77 -4.46
N MET A 201 8.57 16.58 -3.69
CA MET A 201 9.92 16.42 -4.25
C MET A 201 10.02 15.14 -5.11
N GLY A 202 9.45 14.03 -4.65
CA GLY A 202 9.41 12.76 -5.36
C GLY A 202 8.67 12.87 -6.70
N LEU A 203 7.51 13.53 -6.73
CA LEU A 203 6.77 13.78 -7.96
C LEU A 203 7.57 14.64 -8.95
N VAL A 204 8.25 15.67 -8.49
CA VAL A 204 9.11 16.52 -9.34
C VAL A 204 10.27 15.70 -9.91
N ILE A 205 10.95 14.91 -9.09
CA ILE A 205 12.05 14.05 -9.52
C ILE A 205 11.56 13.03 -10.55
N LEU A 206 10.46 12.35 -10.28
CA LEU A 206 9.88 11.35 -11.21
C LEU A 206 9.43 12.00 -12.52
N ALA A 207 8.86 13.19 -12.48
CA ALA A 207 8.48 13.94 -13.68
C ALA A 207 9.72 14.29 -14.52
N VAL A 208 10.77 14.82 -13.91
CA VAL A 208 12.02 15.16 -14.58
C VAL A 208 12.70 13.93 -15.19
N VAL A 209 12.86 12.86 -14.38
CA VAL A 209 13.46 11.60 -14.84
C VAL A 209 12.62 10.96 -15.95
N GLY A 210 11.28 10.98 -15.79
CA GLY A 210 10.36 10.42 -16.78
C GLY A 210 10.39 11.12 -18.14
N VAL A 211 10.60 12.44 -18.15
CA VAL A 211 10.78 13.21 -19.41
C VAL A 211 12.15 12.95 -20.05
N MET A 212 13.17 12.70 -19.24
CA MET A 212 14.52 12.42 -19.72
C MET A 212 14.70 11.02 -20.31
N ILE A 213 13.81 10.07 -20.01
CA ILE A 213 13.83 8.72 -20.61
C ILE A 213 13.42 8.85 -22.09
N PRO A 214 14.30 8.52 -23.04
CA PRO A 214 13.94 8.55 -24.45
C PRO A 214 12.74 7.62 -24.69
N ARG A 215 11.64 8.16 -25.19
CA ARG A 215 10.54 7.33 -25.68
C ARG A 215 11.10 6.50 -26.83
N ARG A 216 11.43 5.23 -26.58
CA ARG A 216 11.64 4.27 -27.67
C ARG A 216 10.37 4.32 -28.52
N SER A 217 10.50 4.86 -29.72
CA SER A 217 9.49 4.75 -30.76
C SER A 217 9.00 3.32 -30.76
N ARG A 218 7.69 3.15 -30.61
CA ARG A 218 7.05 1.83 -30.74
C ARG A 218 7.57 1.25 -32.05
N VAL A 219 8.41 0.23 -31.95
CA VAL A 219 8.70 -0.63 -33.09
C VAL A 219 7.37 -1.26 -33.40
N THR A 220 6.68 -0.74 -34.42
CA THR A 220 5.57 -1.46 -35.04
C THR A 220 6.16 -2.78 -35.51
N PRO A 221 5.67 -3.95 -35.03
CA PRO A 221 6.06 -5.19 -35.65
C PRO A 221 5.53 -5.14 -37.09
N THR A 222 6.42 -4.98 -38.04
CA THR A 222 6.14 -5.30 -39.43
C THR A 222 5.96 -6.80 -39.45
N LEU A 223 4.70 -7.24 -39.43
CA LEU A 223 4.35 -8.62 -39.75
C LEU A 223 4.74 -8.89 -41.22
N PRO A 224 5.37 -10.03 -41.51
CA PRO A 224 5.66 -10.47 -42.87
C PRO A 224 4.39 -10.83 -43.64
#